data_768f256e74f9a519d763e4ee613d7b7a
#
_entry.id   768f256e74f9a519d763e4ee613d7b7a
#
_cell.length_a   1.000
_cell.length_b   1.000
_cell.length_c   1.000
_cell.angle_alpha   90.00
_cell.angle_beta   90.00
_cell.angle_gamma   90.00
#
_symmetry.space_group_name_H-M   'P 1'
#
loop_
_entity.id
_entity.type
_entity.pdbx_description
1 polymer ?
#
loop_
_entity_poly.entity_id
_entity_poly.type
_entity_poly.pdbx_seq_one_letter_code
_entity_poly.pdbx_strand_id
1 'polypeptide(L)'
;VYKRQVYEGSTVFASLILIAVSCLIFAVVRIFATRLKLPIKGAWPSLERKLSYSSATLTRNSVALLVFFAIVLIPSLFVALPAFEALSKNILPNALAGVSPWDEYWQSLILSYSLGAIVTFLNVLVGLPMAIVVARKRLATSFSSALNVLVDIPIIVPSVALGASLRFFWKETLAFIPDMWLLIFAHLAITYPYFVRSMSAAVERISIELEEASRTLGAKPLTVFRTIILPLTKYSMFSGAVMVFTRSVSETGATLAVTSLKTAPVVLVNWVKRTNDISPLEIGLGCGFLILFSFIILLALRLIIKGKGRY
;
A
#
# COMPACT_ATOMS: atom_id res chain seq x y z
N VAL A 1 1.78 -36.30 5.81
CA VAL A 1 2.20 -35.74 4.50
C VAL A 1 0.99 -35.59 3.60
N TYR A 2 0.19 -36.63 3.38
CA TYR A 2 -0.96 -36.61 2.44
C TYR A 2 -2.05 -35.58 2.82
N LYS A 3 -2.42 -35.45 4.10
CA LYS A 3 -3.40 -34.43 4.55
C LYS A 3 -2.88 -32.99 4.29
N ARG A 4 -1.58 -32.75 4.41
CA ARG A 4 -0.99 -31.42 4.19
C ARG A 4 -1.03 -31.03 2.71
N GLN A 5 -0.74 -31.97 1.81
CA GLN A 5 -0.81 -31.74 0.36
C GLN A 5 -2.25 -31.47 -0.16
N VAL A 6 -3.24 -32.17 0.40
CA VAL A 6 -4.66 -31.93 0.05
C VAL A 6 -5.11 -30.53 0.53
N TYR A 7 -4.68 -30.11 1.72
CA TYR A 7 -4.99 -28.75 2.22
C TYR A 7 -4.30 -27.66 1.38
N GLU A 8 -3.05 -27.87 0.98
CA GLU A 8 -2.31 -26.92 0.13
C GLU A 8 -2.97 -26.81 -1.26
N GLY A 9 -3.35 -27.93 -1.88
CA GLY A 9 -4.05 -27.94 -3.17
C GLY A 9 -5.40 -27.23 -3.13
N SER A 10 -6.21 -27.47 -2.10
CA SER A 10 -7.51 -26.80 -1.96
C SER A 10 -7.38 -25.28 -1.71
N THR A 11 -6.37 -24.85 -0.96
CA THR A 11 -6.10 -23.43 -0.71
C THR A 11 -5.66 -22.71 -1.99
N VAL A 12 -4.79 -23.33 -2.77
CA VAL A 12 -4.35 -22.79 -4.06
C VAL A 12 -5.52 -22.70 -5.04
N PHE A 13 -6.34 -23.75 -5.14
CA PHE A 13 -7.53 -23.76 -6.00
C PHE A 13 -8.54 -22.67 -5.61
N ALA A 14 -8.81 -22.52 -4.32
CA ALA A 14 -9.68 -21.46 -3.81
C ALA A 14 -9.10 -20.06 -4.11
N SER A 15 -7.78 -19.88 -3.98
CA SER A 15 -7.10 -18.62 -4.29
C SER A 15 -7.20 -18.28 -5.78
N LEU A 16 -7.02 -19.26 -6.66
CA LEU A 16 -7.16 -19.08 -8.11
C LEU A 16 -8.58 -18.71 -8.51
N ILE A 17 -9.59 -19.35 -7.93
CA ILE A 17 -11.01 -18.98 -8.14
C ILE A 17 -11.25 -17.55 -7.69
N LEU A 18 -10.76 -17.17 -6.52
CA LEU A 18 -10.93 -15.82 -5.99
C LEU A 18 -10.30 -14.76 -6.88
N ILE A 19 -9.10 -15.04 -7.40
CA ILE A 19 -8.41 -14.17 -8.36
C ILE A 19 -9.23 -14.05 -9.65
N ALA A 20 -9.68 -15.18 -10.21
CA ALA A 20 -10.47 -15.20 -11.44
C ALA A 20 -11.78 -14.41 -11.29
N VAL A 21 -12.51 -14.63 -10.20
CA VAL A 21 -13.75 -13.89 -9.88
C VAL A 21 -13.48 -12.40 -9.70
N SER A 22 -12.43 -12.03 -8.98
CA SER A 22 -12.06 -10.62 -8.77
C SER A 22 -11.71 -9.93 -10.10
N CYS A 23 -10.94 -10.58 -10.96
CA CYS A 23 -10.61 -10.08 -12.29
C CYS A 23 -11.86 -9.95 -13.18
N LEU A 24 -12.77 -10.92 -13.11
CA LEU A 24 -14.03 -10.90 -13.87
C LEU A 24 -14.90 -9.71 -13.43
N ILE A 25 -15.09 -9.54 -12.12
CA ILE A 25 -15.88 -8.42 -11.56
C ILE A 25 -15.26 -7.09 -12.00
N PHE A 26 -13.95 -6.96 -11.91
CA PHE A 26 -13.25 -5.73 -12.34
C PHE A 26 -13.43 -5.47 -13.83
N ALA A 27 -13.30 -6.49 -14.69
CA ALA A 27 -13.51 -6.36 -16.11
C ALA A 27 -14.95 -5.92 -16.43
N VAL A 28 -15.94 -6.52 -15.76
CA VAL A 28 -17.36 -6.16 -15.89
C VAL A 28 -17.58 -4.71 -15.46
N VAL A 29 -17.12 -4.31 -14.27
CA VAL A 29 -17.25 -2.94 -13.77
C VAL A 29 -16.59 -1.94 -14.72
N ARG A 30 -15.41 -2.26 -15.24
CA ARG A 30 -14.69 -1.40 -16.19
C ARG A 30 -15.44 -1.25 -17.51
N ILE A 31 -15.98 -2.34 -18.07
CA ILE A 31 -16.78 -2.32 -19.30
C ILE A 31 -18.05 -1.48 -19.05
N PHE A 32 -18.71 -1.67 -17.91
CA PHE A 32 -19.88 -0.88 -17.53
C PHE A 32 -19.54 0.61 -17.38
N ALA A 33 -18.46 0.94 -16.67
CA ALA A 33 -18.02 2.32 -16.45
C ALA A 33 -17.64 3.04 -17.76
N THR A 34 -17.08 2.30 -18.74
CA THR A 34 -16.72 2.87 -20.05
C THR A 34 -17.92 2.99 -20.99
N ARG A 35 -18.92 2.09 -20.87
CA ARG A 35 -20.11 2.11 -21.71
C ARG A 35 -21.24 2.99 -21.18
N LEU A 36 -21.38 3.07 -19.85
CA LEU A 36 -22.33 3.98 -19.24
C LEU A 36 -21.77 5.41 -19.27
N LYS A 37 -22.02 6.14 -20.34
CA LYS A 37 -21.93 7.60 -20.34
C LYS A 37 -23.05 8.15 -19.46
N LEU A 38 -22.93 7.96 -18.15
CA LEU A 38 -23.88 8.53 -17.21
C LEU A 38 -23.87 10.05 -17.38
N PRO A 39 -25.03 10.71 -17.61
CA PRO A 39 -25.11 12.15 -17.78
C PRO A 39 -25.00 12.90 -16.45
N ILE A 40 -24.02 12.48 -15.61
CA ILE A 40 -23.74 13.07 -14.30
C ILE A 40 -23.33 14.54 -14.45
N LYS A 41 -22.74 14.92 -15.60
CA LYS A 41 -22.34 16.30 -15.90
C LYS A 41 -23.52 17.30 -15.98
N GLY A 42 -24.74 16.83 -16.23
CA GLY A 42 -25.93 17.71 -16.33
C GLY A 42 -26.62 18.00 -14.98
N ALA A 43 -26.57 17.05 -14.04
CA ALA A 43 -27.21 17.20 -12.73
C ALA A 43 -26.28 17.84 -11.66
N TRP A 44 -24.97 17.68 -11.84
CA TRP A 44 -23.96 18.11 -10.87
C TRP A 44 -23.90 19.63 -10.63
N PRO A 45 -23.95 20.52 -11.67
CA PRO A 45 -23.89 21.95 -11.46
C PRO A 45 -25.10 22.52 -10.71
N SER A 46 -26.29 21.94 -10.87
CA SER A 46 -27.49 22.38 -10.14
C SER A 46 -27.49 21.96 -8.68
N LEU A 47 -26.94 20.76 -8.39
CA LEU A 47 -26.71 20.26 -7.04
C LEU A 47 -25.61 21.06 -6.34
N GLU A 48 -24.50 21.33 -7.02
CA GLU A 48 -23.37 22.10 -6.52
C GLU A 48 -23.77 23.53 -6.16
N ARG A 49 -24.62 24.16 -7.02
CA ARG A 49 -25.18 25.48 -6.75
C ARG A 49 -26.11 25.50 -5.54
N LYS A 50 -26.94 24.46 -5.34
CA LYS A 50 -27.80 24.32 -4.15
C LYS A 50 -27.00 24.06 -2.87
N LEU A 51 -25.85 23.33 -2.97
CA LEU A 51 -24.99 23.01 -1.86
C LEU A 51 -23.92 24.09 -1.57
N SER A 52 -23.85 25.15 -2.38
CA SER A 52 -22.88 26.24 -2.19
C SER A 52 -23.38 27.35 -1.25
N TYR A 53 -24.63 27.30 -0.81
CA TYR A 53 -25.12 28.22 0.25
C TYR A 53 -24.30 28.01 1.55
N SER A 54 -24.01 29.10 2.23
CA SER A 54 -23.16 29.12 3.45
C SER A 54 -23.65 28.13 4.51
N SER A 55 -24.97 28.07 4.77
CA SER A 55 -25.58 27.13 5.70
C SER A 55 -25.43 25.65 5.26
N ALA A 56 -25.68 25.36 3.98
CA ALA A 56 -25.56 24.03 3.42
C ALA A 56 -24.11 23.56 3.41
N THR A 57 -23.17 24.45 3.16
CA THR A 57 -21.73 24.17 3.23
C THR A 57 -21.29 23.86 4.67
N LEU A 58 -21.76 24.63 5.63
CA LEU A 58 -21.49 24.40 7.05
C LEU A 58 -22.04 23.04 7.50
N THR A 59 -23.29 22.75 7.19
CA THR A 59 -23.94 21.46 7.52
C THR A 59 -23.20 20.28 6.90
N ARG A 60 -22.87 20.36 5.62
CA ARG A 60 -22.10 19.32 4.91
C ARG A 60 -20.74 19.08 5.56
N ASN A 61 -20.01 20.15 5.88
CA ASN A 61 -18.69 20.05 6.50
C ASN A 61 -18.78 19.51 7.93
N SER A 62 -19.80 19.93 8.69
CA SER A 62 -20.05 19.42 10.04
C SER A 62 -20.41 17.93 10.02
N VAL A 63 -21.26 17.48 9.09
CA VAL A 63 -21.60 16.06 8.92
C VAL A 63 -20.37 15.26 8.51
N ALA A 64 -19.57 15.76 7.56
CA ALA A 64 -18.34 15.08 7.14
C ALA A 64 -17.33 14.94 8.29
N LEU A 65 -17.16 16.00 9.09
CA LEU A 65 -16.32 15.97 10.30
C LEU A 65 -16.86 15.00 11.34
N LEU A 66 -18.17 15.02 11.61
CA LEU A 66 -18.80 14.12 12.56
C LEU A 66 -18.61 12.65 12.16
N VAL A 67 -18.82 12.33 10.89
CA VAL A 67 -18.58 11.00 10.35
C VAL A 67 -17.11 10.61 10.47
N PHE A 68 -16.19 11.51 10.14
CA PHE A 68 -14.77 11.28 10.30
C PHE A 68 -14.39 11.02 11.77
N PHE A 69 -14.86 11.83 12.70
CA PHE A 69 -14.60 11.65 14.12
C PHE A 69 -15.20 10.35 14.64
N ALA A 70 -16.47 10.07 14.34
CA ALA A 70 -17.18 8.92 14.89
C ALA A 70 -16.68 7.58 14.31
N ILE A 71 -16.37 7.53 13.01
CA ILE A 71 -16.05 6.25 12.35
C ILE A 71 -14.55 6.03 12.21
N VAL A 72 -13.76 7.10 12.07
CA VAL A 72 -12.31 6.96 11.81
C VAL A 72 -11.50 7.31 13.05
N LEU A 73 -11.68 8.50 13.62
CA LEU A 73 -10.78 9.01 14.66
C LEU A 73 -11.02 8.32 16.01
N ILE A 74 -12.27 8.24 16.47
CA ILE A 74 -12.59 7.63 17.77
C ILE A 74 -12.15 6.15 17.84
N PRO A 75 -12.49 5.27 16.89
CA PRO A 75 -12.02 3.88 16.92
C PRO A 75 -10.49 3.76 16.84
N SER A 76 -9.84 4.63 16.04
CA SER A 76 -8.38 4.63 15.94
C SER A 76 -7.69 5.05 17.24
N LEU A 77 -8.26 6.04 17.94
CA LEU A 77 -7.77 6.47 19.25
C LEU A 77 -8.09 5.46 20.37
N PHE A 78 -9.22 4.75 20.23
CA PHE A 78 -9.61 3.72 21.20
C PHE A 78 -8.56 2.61 21.33
N VAL A 79 -7.84 2.29 20.24
CA VAL A 79 -6.72 1.33 20.25
C VAL A 79 -5.57 1.81 21.16
N ALA A 80 -5.44 3.11 21.38
CA ALA A 80 -4.41 3.67 22.25
C ALA A 80 -4.74 3.60 23.76
N LEU A 81 -6.00 3.40 24.14
CA LEU A 81 -6.41 3.33 25.54
C LEU A 81 -5.71 2.21 26.32
N PRO A 82 -5.67 0.96 25.84
CA PRO A 82 -4.93 -0.11 26.51
C PRO A 82 -3.43 0.18 26.61
N ALA A 83 -2.86 0.92 25.66
CA ALA A 83 -1.46 1.35 25.74
C ALA A 83 -1.22 2.33 26.90
N PHE A 84 -2.11 3.29 27.12
CA PHE A 84 -2.02 4.20 28.26
C PHE A 84 -2.22 3.47 29.60
N GLU A 85 -3.15 2.53 29.65
CA GLU A 85 -3.35 1.69 30.84
C GLU A 85 -2.14 0.81 31.12
N ALA A 86 -1.50 0.25 30.10
CA ALA A 86 -0.26 -0.53 30.22
C ALA A 86 0.91 0.29 30.80
N LEU A 87 0.97 1.59 30.47
CA LEU A 87 1.94 2.51 31.06
C LEU A 87 1.77 2.63 32.58
N SER A 88 0.53 2.69 33.06
CA SER A 88 0.21 2.80 34.50
C SER A 88 0.45 1.51 35.29
N LYS A 89 0.41 0.35 34.63
CA LYS A 89 0.56 -0.99 35.25
C LYS A 89 1.98 -1.57 35.16
N ASN A 90 3.00 -0.77 34.96
CA ASN A 90 4.42 -1.19 34.89
C ASN A 90 4.74 -2.28 33.84
N ILE A 91 3.94 -2.40 32.77
CA ILE A 91 4.22 -3.31 31.67
C ILE A 91 5.35 -2.74 30.79
N LEU A 92 5.47 -1.42 30.72
CA LEU A 92 6.47 -0.74 29.89
C LEU A 92 7.92 -1.14 30.17
N PRO A 93 8.41 -1.27 31.44
CA PRO A 93 9.77 -1.70 31.70
C PRO A 93 10.08 -3.09 31.11
N ASN A 94 9.17 -4.05 31.25
CA ASN A 94 9.31 -5.38 30.67
C ASN A 94 9.31 -5.36 29.13
N ALA A 95 8.47 -4.51 28.54
CA ALA A 95 8.41 -4.29 27.09
C ALA A 95 9.75 -3.72 26.59
N LEU A 96 10.29 -2.70 27.23
CA LEU A 96 11.55 -2.08 26.82
C LEU A 96 12.77 -2.98 27.10
N ALA A 97 12.72 -3.80 28.15
CA ALA A 97 13.75 -4.79 28.45
C ALA A 97 13.75 -5.98 27.49
N GLY A 98 12.75 -6.10 26.61
CA GLY A 98 12.65 -7.20 25.67
C GLY A 98 12.36 -8.56 26.32
N VAL A 99 11.73 -8.56 27.50
CA VAL A 99 11.30 -9.82 28.16
C VAL A 99 10.18 -10.43 27.34
N SER A 100 10.22 -11.76 27.15
CA SER A 100 9.17 -12.48 26.38
C SER A 100 7.75 -12.03 26.79
N PRO A 101 6.88 -11.70 25.83
CA PRO A 101 6.94 -11.94 24.37
C PRO A 101 7.52 -10.77 23.54
N TRP A 102 8.15 -9.78 24.17
CA TRP A 102 8.59 -8.53 23.55
C TRP A 102 9.85 -8.66 22.70
N ASP A 103 10.70 -9.65 22.98
CA ASP A 103 11.88 -9.98 22.16
C ASP A 103 11.49 -10.28 20.69
N GLU A 104 10.45 -11.14 20.50
CA GLU A 104 9.90 -11.45 19.18
C GLU A 104 9.29 -10.20 18.53
N TYR A 105 8.60 -9.37 19.31
CA TYR A 105 7.99 -8.15 18.83
C TYR A 105 9.00 -7.15 18.28
N TRP A 106 10.07 -6.86 19.02
CA TRP A 106 11.10 -5.91 18.59
C TRP A 106 11.82 -6.36 17.32
N GLN A 107 12.17 -7.66 17.23
CA GLN A 107 12.75 -8.24 16.02
C GLN A 107 11.79 -8.12 14.83
N SER A 108 10.51 -8.39 15.03
CA SER A 108 9.49 -8.28 13.99
C SER A 108 9.25 -6.83 13.54
N LEU A 109 9.41 -5.88 14.44
CA LEU A 109 9.30 -4.45 14.16
C LEU A 109 10.46 -3.98 13.28
N ILE A 110 11.69 -4.36 13.61
CA ILE A 110 12.89 -4.09 12.79
C ILE A 110 12.71 -4.73 11.40
N LEU A 111 12.25 -5.98 11.34
CA LEU A 111 11.97 -6.66 10.08
C LEU A 111 10.93 -5.90 9.24
N SER A 112 9.84 -5.43 9.85
CA SER A 112 8.77 -4.73 9.15
C SER A 112 9.25 -3.43 8.51
N TYR A 113 10.00 -2.62 9.24
CA TYR A 113 10.49 -1.34 8.74
C TYR A 113 11.62 -1.49 7.73
N SER A 114 12.55 -2.43 7.93
CA SER A 114 13.61 -2.72 6.97
C SER A 114 13.03 -3.30 5.67
N LEU A 115 12.07 -4.22 5.77
CA LEU A 115 11.33 -4.74 4.63
C LEU A 115 10.60 -3.61 3.88
N GLY A 116 9.88 -2.75 4.60
CA GLY A 116 9.21 -1.59 4.03
C GLY A 116 10.17 -0.67 3.27
N ALA A 117 11.35 -0.41 3.82
CA ALA A 117 12.37 0.40 3.16
C ALA A 117 12.94 -0.27 1.89
N ILE A 118 13.29 -1.57 1.96
CA ILE A 118 13.80 -2.34 0.82
C ILE A 118 12.76 -2.39 -0.30
N VAL A 119 11.51 -2.74 0.03
CA VAL A 119 10.40 -2.83 -0.93
C VAL A 119 10.10 -1.47 -1.57
N THR A 120 10.18 -0.39 -0.79
CA THR A 120 10.00 0.97 -1.31
C THR A 120 11.10 1.33 -2.30
N PHE A 121 12.35 1.06 -1.97
CA PHE A 121 13.48 1.29 -2.87
C PHE A 121 13.34 0.50 -4.18
N LEU A 122 12.99 -0.79 -4.09
CA LEU A 122 12.77 -1.63 -5.27
C LEU A 122 11.57 -1.13 -6.11
N ASN A 123 10.48 -0.69 -5.47
CA ASN A 123 9.34 -0.10 -6.19
C ASN A 123 9.72 1.17 -6.93
N VAL A 124 10.54 2.04 -6.35
CA VAL A 124 11.05 3.22 -7.05
C VAL A 124 11.88 2.80 -8.25
N LEU A 125 12.78 1.84 -8.07
CA LEU A 125 13.69 1.40 -9.13
C LEU A 125 12.96 0.76 -10.32
N VAL A 126 12.03 -0.16 -10.04
CA VAL A 126 11.32 -0.94 -11.09
C VAL A 126 10.04 -0.25 -11.54
N GLY A 127 9.34 0.42 -10.63
CA GLY A 127 8.06 1.07 -10.90
C GLY A 127 8.19 2.39 -11.69
N LEU A 128 9.31 3.11 -11.53
CA LEU A 128 9.52 4.38 -12.22
C LEU A 128 9.58 4.23 -13.76
N PRO A 129 10.35 3.30 -14.34
CA PRO A 129 10.31 3.05 -15.77
C PRO A 129 8.92 2.62 -16.26
N MET A 130 8.25 1.73 -15.50
CA MET A 130 6.91 1.28 -15.86
C MET A 130 5.89 2.43 -15.84
N ALA A 131 5.96 3.30 -14.85
CA ALA A 131 5.06 4.46 -14.76
C ALA A 131 5.19 5.37 -15.99
N ILE A 132 6.41 5.57 -16.51
CA ILE A 132 6.66 6.34 -17.73
C ILE A 132 6.09 5.64 -18.95
N VAL A 133 6.26 4.31 -19.06
CA VAL A 133 5.71 3.49 -20.16
C VAL A 133 4.19 3.59 -20.18
N VAL A 134 3.56 3.45 -19.02
CA VAL A 134 2.10 3.53 -18.84
C VAL A 134 1.60 4.93 -19.19
N ALA A 135 2.23 5.99 -18.66
CA ALA A 135 1.81 7.37 -18.84
C ALA A 135 1.95 7.84 -20.30
N ARG A 136 3.02 7.47 -20.97
CA ARG A 136 3.32 7.93 -22.34
C ARG A 136 2.72 7.07 -23.43
N LYS A 137 2.06 5.94 -23.07
CA LYS A 137 1.42 5.01 -24.03
C LYS A 137 2.34 4.68 -25.22
N ARG A 138 3.64 4.54 -24.96
CA ARG A 138 4.68 4.35 -25.99
C ARG A 138 4.63 3.00 -26.71
N LEU A 139 3.81 2.10 -26.24
CA LEU A 139 3.57 0.79 -26.82
C LEU A 139 2.26 0.81 -27.64
N ALA A 140 2.08 -0.17 -28.50
CA ALA A 140 0.83 -0.29 -29.29
C ALA A 140 -0.39 -0.10 -28.40
N THR A 141 -1.41 0.58 -28.90
CA THR A 141 -2.58 1.04 -28.10
C THR A 141 -3.25 -0.10 -27.31
N SER A 142 -3.36 -1.26 -27.93
CA SER A 142 -3.93 -2.45 -27.28
C SER A 142 -3.04 -2.97 -26.15
N PHE A 143 -1.73 -2.96 -26.32
CA PHE A 143 -0.79 -3.43 -25.32
C PHE A 143 -0.68 -2.45 -24.13
N SER A 144 -0.68 -1.14 -24.40
CA SER A 144 -0.74 -0.11 -23.35
C SER A 144 -2.00 -0.23 -22.50
N SER A 145 -3.14 -0.54 -23.13
CA SER A 145 -4.41 -0.77 -22.41
C SER A 145 -4.34 -2.03 -21.56
N ALA A 146 -3.75 -3.10 -22.07
CA ALA A 146 -3.54 -4.34 -21.31
C ALA A 146 -2.61 -4.12 -20.11
N LEU A 147 -1.47 -3.43 -20.29
CA LEU A 147 -0.55 -3.09 -19.18
C LEU A 147 -1.24 -2.28 -18.08
N ASN A 148 -2.09 -1.33 -18.46
CA ASN A 148 -2.87 -0.55 -17.49
C ASN A 148 -3.76 -1.43 -16.61
N VAL A 149 -4.34 -2.50 -17.17
CA VAL A 149 -5.15 -3.47 -16.40
C VAL A 149 -4.26 -4.36 -15.55
N LEU A 150 -3.17 -4.89 -16.14
CA LEU A 150 -2.26 -5.81 -15.47
C LEU A 150 -1.61 -5.19 -14.23
N VAL A 151 -1.25 -3.91 -14.29
CA VAL A 151 -0.70 -3.19 -13.12
C VAL A 151 -1.70 -3.15 -11.96
N ASP A 152 -3.01 -3.12 -12.23
CA ASP A 152 -4.03 -3.03 -11.18
C ASP A 152 -4.43 -4.38 -10.57
N ILE A 153 -4.06 -5.51 -11.18
CA ILE A 153 -4.42 -6.85 -10.68
C ILE A 153 -4.12 -7.02 -9.19
N PRO A 154 -2.92 -6.66 -8.66
CA PRO A 154 -2.61 -6.85 -7.25
C PRO A 154 -3.46 -6.02 -6.29
N ILE A 155 -4.11 -4.95 -6.74
CA ILE A 155 -5.04 -4.17 -5.91
C ILE A 155 -6.38 -4.91 -5.77
N ILE A 156 -6.79 -5.62 -6.82
CA ILE A 156 -8.09 -6.27 -6.92
C ILE A 156 -8.07 -7.60 -6.16
N VAL A 157 -6.94 -8.30 -6.25
CA VAL A 157 -6.76 -9.62 -5.65
C VAL A 157 -6.56 -9.47 -4.13
N PRO A 158 -7.31 -10.23 -3.30
CA PRO A 158 -7.06 -10.26 -1.86
C PRO A 158 -5.62 -10.63 -1.55
N SER A 159 -4.98 -9.90 -0.64
CA SER A 159 -3.54 -10.04 -0.36
C SER A 159 -3.14 -11.44 0.09
N VAL A 160 -4.00 -12.12 0.84
CA VAL A 160 -3.78 -13.53 1.25
C VAL A 160 -3.72 -14.46 0.03
N ALA A 161 -4.65 -14.31 -0.91
CA ALA A 161 -4.71 -15.12 -2.12
C ALA A 161 -3.48 -14.86 -3.01
N LEU A 162 -3.10 -13.60 -3.16
CA LEU A 162 -1.90 -13.21 -3.90
C LEU A 162 -0.63 -13.80 -3.25
N GLY A 163 -0.50 -13.70 -1.92
CA GLY A 163 0.60 -14.27 -1.18
C GLY A 163 0.70 -15.80 -1.34
N ALA A 164 -0.44 -16.51 -1.22
CA ALA A 164 -0.49 -17.95 -1.43
C ALA A 164 -0.08 -18.35 -2.86
N SER A 165 -0.56 -17.64 -3.87
CA SER A 165 -0.21 -17.88 -5.28
C SER A 165 1.28 -17.62 -5.54
N LEU A 166 1.85 -16.55 -4.97
CA LEU A 166 3.27 -16.24 -5.09
C LEU A 166 4.14 -17.30 -4.40
N ARG A 167 3.72 -17.76 -3.21
CA ARG A 167 4.40 -18.85 -2.52
C ARG A 167 4.40 -20.12 -3.37
N PHE A 168 3.24 -20.50 -3.90
CA PHE A 168 3.12 -21.67 -4.75
C PHE A 168 4.01 -21.56 -5.97
N PHE A 169 3.92 -20.46 -6.72
CA PHE A 169 4.72 -20.24 -7.92
C PHE A 169 6.23 -20.29 -7.65
N TRP A 170 6.71 -19.49 -6.68
CA TRP A 170 8.13 -19.35 -6.44
C TRP A 170 8.72 -20.54 -5.69
N LYS A 171 8.02 -21.11 -4.70
CA LYS A 171 8.55 -22.19 -3.87
C LYS A 171 8.47 -23.55 -4.56
N GLU A 172 7.43 -23.79 -5.35
CA GLU A 172 7.31 -25.03 -6.13
C GLU A 172 8.16 -24.99 -7.40
N THR A 173 8.30 -23.81 -8.03
CA THR A 173 9.08 -23.68 -9.28
C THR A 173 10.56 -23.46 -9.02
N LEU A 174 10.91 -22.70 -7.97
CA LEU A 174 12.26 -22.30 -7.61
C LEU A 174 12.52 -22.60 -6.12
N ALA A 175 12.61 -23.87 -5.76
CA ALA A 175 12.73 -24.36 -4.38
C ALA A 175 13.91 -23.79 -3.58
N PHE A 176 14.90 -23.18 -4.23
CA PHE A 176 16.08 -22.57 -3.62
C PHE A 176 15.88 -21.13 -3.10
N ILE A 177 14.73 -20.49 -3.36
CA ILE A 177 14.52 -19.11 -2.94
C ILE A 177 14.31 -19.03 -1.42
N PRO A 178 15.16 -18.25 -0.70
CA PRO A 178 15.00 -18.01 0.73
C PRO A 178 13.68 -17.30 1.05
N ASP A 179 13.09 -17.59 2.21
CA ASP A 179 11.81 -17.00 2.66
C ASP A 179 11.81 -15.46 2.67
N MET A 180 12.97 -14.83 2.91
CA MET A 180 13.11 -13.38 2.86
C MET A 180 12.84 -12.80 1.46
N TRP A 181 13.31 -13.45 0.40
CA TRP A 181 13.04 -13.02 -0.97
C TRP A 181 11.58 -13.23 -1.36
N LEU A 182 10.97 -14.34 -0.89
CA LEU A 182 9.53 -14.55 -1.08
C LEU A 182 8.72 -13.43 -0.44
N LEU A 183 9.12 -13.01 0.77
CA LEU A 183 8.49 -11.91 1.48
C LEU A 183 8.65 -10.58 0.72
N ILE A 184 9.86 -10.28 0.24
CA ILE A 184 10.14 -9.09 -0.57
C ILE A 184 9.28 -9.08 -1.85
N PHE A 185 9.22 -10.20 -2.58
CA PHE A 185 8.44 -10.30 -3.82
C PHE A 185 6.94 -10.14 -3.58
N ALA A 186 6.41 -10.71 -2.50
CA ALA A 186 5.00 -10.56 -2.15
C ALA A 186 4.66 -9.10 -1.83
N HIS A 187 5.47 -8.44 -1.02
CA HIS A 187 5.28 -7.04 -0.68
C HIS A 187 5.48 -6.12 -1.89
N LEU A 188 6.47 -6.42 -2.73
CA LEU A 188 6.70 -5.70 -3.98
C LEU A 188 5.48 -5.80 -4.90
N ALA A 189 4.95 -7.00 -5.12
CA ALA A 189 3.80 -7.23 -5.99
C ALA A 189 2.56 -6.45 -5.52
N ILE A 190 2.26 -6.47 -4.20
CA ILE A 190 1.10 -5.79 -3.64
C ILE A 190 1.24 -4.27 -3.69
N THR A 191 2.44 -3.76 -3.47
CA THR A 191 2.67 -2.31 -3.36
C THR A 191 3.01 -1.66 -4.71
N TYR A 192 3.41 -2.44 -5.70
CA TYR A 192 3.78 -1.99 -7.04
C TYR A 192 2.76 -1.06 -7.71
N PRO A 193 1.47 -1.41 -7.76
CA PRO A 193 0.48 -0.57 -8.41
C PRO A 193 0.33 0.80 -7.76
N TYR A 194 0.49 0.92 -6.45
CA TYR A 194 0.38 2.21 -5.75
C TYR A 194 1.45 3.20 -6.22
N PHE A 195 2.68 2.72 -6.37
CA PHE A 195 3.78 3.55 -6.88
C PHE A 195 3.57 3.91 -8.35
N VAL A 196 3.30 2.89 -9.19
CA VAL A 196 3.12 3.10 -10.64
C VAL A 196 1.97 4.06 -10.91
N ARG A 197 0.83 3.94 -10.22
CA ARG A 197 -0.31 4.84 -10.39
C ARG A 197 -0.03 6.26 -9.94
N SER A 198 0.58 6.44 -8.76
CA SER A 198 0.98 7.76 -8.29
C SER A 198 1.93 8.46 -9.26
N MET A 199 2.90 7.71 -9.76
CA MET A 199 3.92 8.26 -10.63
C MET A 199 3.43 8.47 -12.07
N SER A 200 2.64 7.53 -12.64
CA SER A 200 2.08 7.70 -13.99
C SER A 200 1.16 8.91 -14.08
N ALA A 201 0.30 9.11 -13.07
CA ALA A 201 -0.56 10.29 -13.00
C ALA A 201 0.23 11.61 -12.94
N ALA A 202 1.40 11.60 -12.30
CA ALA A 202 2.28 12.77 -12.27
C ALA A 202 2.97 13.02 -13.63
N VAL A 203 3.42 11.95 -14.28
CA VAL A 203 4.05 12.03 -15.60
C VAL A 203 3.03 12.49 -16.66
N GLU A 204 1.79 12.03 -16.60
CA GLU A 204 0.71 12.43 -17.52
C GLU A 204 0.42 13.95 -17.49
N ARG A 205 0.67 14.61 -16.35
CA ARG A 205 0.51 16.07 -16.21
C ARG A 205 1.61 16.89 -16.88
N ILE A 206 2.75 16.28 -17.22
CA ILE A 206 3.83 16.94 -17.94
C ILE A 206 3.48 16.94 -19.42
N SER A 207 3.46 18.13 -20.01
CA SER A 207 3.20 18.30 -21.44
C SER A 207 4.25 17.55 -22.28
N ILE A 208 3.79 16.86 -23.30
CA ILE A 208 4.65 16.08 -24.21
C ILE A 208 5.56 17.03 -24.99
N GLU A 209 5.09 18.23 -25.29
CA GLU A 209 5.84 19.26 -26.04
C GLU A 209 7.14 19.64 -25.33
N LEU A 210 7.20 19.62 -24.00
CA LEU A 210 8.44 19.87 -23.25
C LEU A 210 9.49 18.79 -23.51
N GLU A 211 9.07 17.53 -23.60
CA GLU A 211 9.98 16.42 -23.94
C GLU A 211 10.44 16.50 -25.39
N GLU A 212 9.55 16.84 -26.33
CA GLU A 212 9.84 16.97 -27.76
C GLU A 212 10.75 18.14 -28.03
N ALA A 213 10.48 19.31 -27.45
CA ALA A 213 11.36 20.47 -27.55
C ALA A 213 12.77 20.18 -27.02
N SER A 214 12.88 19.47 -25.92
CA SER A 214 14.19 19.06 -25.40
C SER A 214 14.93 18.11 -26.35
N ARG A 215 14.20 17.20 -27.01
CA ARG A 215 14.80 16.29 -28.01
C ARG A 215 15.21 16.98 -29.28
N THR A 216 14.46 17.97 -29.74
CA THR A 216 14.86 18.80 -30.90
C THR A 216 16.14 19.59 -30.63
N LEU A 217 16.41 19.95 -29.37
CA LEU A 217 17.68 20.52 -28.91
C LEU A 217 18.81 19.49 -28.71
N GLY A 218 18.58 18.24 -29.11
CA GLY A 218 19.59 17.18 -29.04
C GLY A 218 19.67 16.42 -27.71
N ALA A 219 18.72 16.61 -26.78
CA ALA A 219 18.74 15.90 -25.52
C ALA A 219 18.45 14.40 -25.70
N LYS A 220 19.31 13.53 -25.12
CA LYS A 220 19.12 12.08 -25.07
C LYS A 220 17.98 11.73 -24.09
N PRO A 221 17.33 10.56 -24.24
CA PRO A 221 16.22 10.15 -23.35
C PRO A 221 16.53 10.23 -21.85
N LEU A 222 17.73 9.86 -21.45
CA LEU A 222 18.17 9.94 -20.05
C LEU A 222 18.33 11.40 -19.59
N THR A 223 18.75 12.31 -20.48
CA THR A 223 18.83 13.73 -20.17
C THR A 223 17.44 14.30 -19.97
N VAL A 224 16.49 14.03 -20.87
CA VAL A 224 15.08 14.44 -20.72
C VAL A 224 14.50 13.92 -19.39
N PHE A 225 14.77 12.66 -19.07
CA PHE A 225 14.34 12.10 -17.78
C PHE A 225 14.91 12.87 -16.58
N ARG A 226 16.22 13.11 -16.56
CA ARG A 226 16.91 13.76 -15.42
C ARG A 226 16.60 15.25 -15.29
N THR A 227 16.38 15.95 -16.40
CA THR A 227 16.22 17.41 -16.41
C THR A 227 14.77 17.88 -16.43
N ILE A 228 13.83 17.04 -16.92
CA ILE A 228 12.41 17.41 -17.03
C ILE A 228 11.56 16.50 -16.17
N ILE A 229 11.52 15.19 -16.46
CA ILE A 229 10.55 14.29 -15.81
C ILE A 229 10.81 14.20 -14.32
N LEU A 230 12.03 13.85 -13.91
CA LEU A 230 12.36 13.61 -12.52
C LEU A 230 12.19 14.86 -11.63
N PRO A 231 12.68 16.06 -12.02
CA PRO A 231 12.47 17.25 -11.19
C PRO A 231 11.01 17.65 -11.04
N LEU A 232 10.21 17.53 -12.12
CA LEU A 232 8.80 17.90 -12.10
C LEU A 232 7.92 16.88 -11.34
N THR A 233 8.35 15.63 -11.27
CA THR A 233 7.59 14.56 -10.59
C THR A 233 8.16 14.16 -9.22
N LYS A 234 9.26 14.76 -8.76
CA LYS A 234 9.94 14.37 -7.52
C LYS A 234 9.01 14.27 -6.31
N TYR A 235 8.09 15.20 -6.13
CA TYR A 235 7.15 15.19 -5.00
C TYR A 235 6.12 14.05 -5.10
N SER A 236 5.65 13.75 -6.31
CA SER A 236 4.77 12.61 -6.56
C SER A 236 5.51 11.28 -6.37
N MET A 237 6.77 11.21 -6.76
CA MET A 237 7.64 10.06 -6.52
C MET A 237 7.81 9.80 -5.02
N PHE A 238 8.10 10.84 -4.23
CA PHE A 238 8.17 10.71 -2.77
C PHE A 238 6.82 10.33 -2.15
N SER A 239 5.73 10.92 -2.63
CA SER A 239 4.39 10.58 -2.15
C SER A 239 4.04 9.12 -2.46
N GLY A 240 4.35 8.64 -3.67
CA GLY A 240 4.21 7.24 -4.04
C GLY A 240 5.09 6.31 -3.19
N ALA A 241 6.33 6.72 -2.92
CA ALA A 241 7.24 5.97 -2.05
C ALA A 241 6.70 5.85 -0.60
N VAL A 242 6.15 6.94 -0.05
CA VAL A 242 5.50 6.92 1.27
C VAL A 242 4.29 5.99 1.27
N MET A 243 3.46 5.97 0.23
CA MET A 243 2.34 5.04 0.10
C MET A 243 2.80 3.58 0.08
N VAL A 244 3.85 3.27 -0.68
CA VAL A 244 4.45 1.94 -0.73
C VAL A 244 4.95 1.52 0.63
N PHE A 245 5.71 2.38 1.30
CA PHE A 245 6.28 2.11 2.61
C PHE A 245 5.19 1.78 3.64
N THR A 246 4.18 2.66 3.76
CA THR A 246 3.09 2.45 4.71
C THR A 246 2.29 1.19 4.41
N ARG A 247 2.01 0.94 3.13
CA ARG A 247 1.28 -0.25 2.71
C ARG A 247 2.08 -1.53 2.98
N SER A 248 3.39 -1.51 2.77
CA SER A 248 4.27 -2.63 3.08
C SER A 248 4.36 -2.90 4.59
N VAL A 249 4.61 -1.86 5.40
CA VAL A 249 4.71 -2.02 6.87
C VAL A 249 3.40 -2.57 7.48
N SER A 250 2.24 -2.21 6.93
CA SER A 250 0.92 -2.64 7.44
C SER A 250 0.43 -3.96 6.85
N GLU A 251 1.17 -4.59 5.92
CA GLU A 251 0.71 -5.81 5.26
C GLU A 251 0.82 -7.02 6.19
N THR A 252 -0.29 -7.73 6.32
CA THR A 252 -0.42 -8.92 7.18
C THR A 252 -0.79 -10.15 6.38
N GLY A 253 -1.76 -10.01 5.48
CA GLY A 253 -2.38 -11.14 4.79
C GLY A 253 -1.41 -11.91 3.90
N ALA A 254 -0.69 -11.20 3.04
CA ALA A 254 0.30 -11.83 2.17
C ALA A 254 1.50 -12.37 2.95
N THR A 255 1.95 -11.65 3.99
CA THR A 255 3.02 -12.13 4.87
C THR A 255 2.68 -13.49 5.47
N LEU A 256 1.49 -13.62 6.06
CA LEU A 256 1.01 -14.88 6.64
C LEU A 256 0.90 -16.01 5.63
N ALA A 257 0.56 -15.69 4.38
CA ALA A 257 0.35 -16.68 3.34
C ALA A 257 1.67 -17.13 2.67
N VAL A 258 2.68 -16.25 2.59
CA VAL A 258 3.88 -16.50 1.78
C VAL A 258 5.02 -17.13 2.54
N THR A 259 5.18 -16.82 3.83
CA THR A 259 6.36 -17.23 4.62
C THR A 259 6.02 -17.46 6.08
N SER A 260 6.95 -18.10 6.81
CA SER A 260 6.91 -18.24 8.27
C SER A 260 7.51 -17.04 9.02
N LEU A 261 8.14 -16.10 8.30
CA LEU A 261 8.69 -14.88 8.90
C LEU A 261 7.55 -14.01 9.45
N LYS A 262 7.79 -13.40 10.60
CA LYS A 262 6.76 -12.65 11.31
C LYS A 262 7.10 -11.16 11.31
N THR A 263 6.33 -10.37 10.57
CA THR A 263 6.34 -8.91 10.66
C THR A 263 5.56 -8.45 11.90
N ALA A 264 5.74 -7.21 12.34
CA ALA A 264 5.07 -6.70 13.54
C ALA A 264 3.54 -6.83 13.50
N PRO A 265 2.84 -6.52 12.41
CA PRO A 265 1.39 -6.77 12.32
C PRO A 265 1.04 -8.26 12.46
N VAL A 266 1.86 -9.16 11.94
CA VAL A 266 1.67 -10.62 12.06
C VAL A 266 1.85 -11.08 13.49
N VAL A 267 2.86 -10.57 14.20
CA VAL A 267 3.07 -10.86 15.63
C VAL A 267 1.86 -10.40 16.44
N LEU A 268 1.37 -9.18 16.22
CA LEU A 268 0.18 -8.67 16.90
C LEU A 268 -1.07 -9.51 16.63
N VAL A 269 -1.30 -9.94 15.38
CA VAL A 269 -2.40 -10.87 15.05
C VAL A 269 -2.25 -12.20 15.79
N ASN A 270 -1.04 -12.72 15.91
CA ASN A 270 -0.78 -13.96 16.67
C ASN A 270 -1.01 -13.74 18.17
N TRP A 271 -0.66 -12.58 18.72
CA TRP A 271 -0.93 -12.23 20.12
C TRP A 271 -2.44 -12.18 20.39
N VAL A 272 -3.22 -11.58 19.49
CA VAL A 272 -4.70 -11.59 19.61
C VAL A 272 -5.28 -12.99 19.59
N LYS A 273 -4.66 -13.94 18.88
CA LYS A 273 -5.09 -15.35 18.89
C LYS A 273 -4.68 -16.13 20.15
N ARG A 274 -3.72 -15.61 20.90
CA ARG A 274 -3.12 -16.23 22.11
C ARG A 274 -3.49 -15.46 23.38
N THR A 275 -4.76 -15.06 23.49
CA THR A 275 -5.27 -14.24 24.61
C THR A 275 -5.18 -14.93 25.98
N ASN A 276 -4.94 -16.24 26.03
CA ASN A 276 -4.71 -16.96 27.29
C ASN A 276 -3.30 -16.71 27.85
N ASP A 277 -2.32 -16.40 27.00
CA ASP A 277 -0.90 -16.25 27.36
C ASP A 277 -0.45 -14.78 27.38
N ILE A 278 -1.15 -13.92 26.63
CA ILE A 278 -0.76 -12.51 26.43
C ILE A 278 -1.94 -11.61 26.82
N SER A 279 -1.67 -10.65 27.69
CA SER A 279 -2.73 -9.77 28.19
C SER A 279 -3.21 -8.78 27.12
N PRO A 280 -4.48 -8.36 27.16
CA PRO A 280 -4.98 -7.30 26.25
C PRO A 280 -4.21 -5.99 26.35
N LEU A 281 -3.59 -5.71 27.50
CA LEU A 281 -2.77 -4.51 27.70
C LEU A 281 -1.44 -4.59 26.96
N GLU A 282 -0.81 -5.76 26.91
CA GLU A 282 0.41 -5.99 26.13
C GLU A 282 0.13 -5.85 24.63
N ILE A 283 -0.99 -6.42 24.17
CA ILE A 283 -1.44 -6.27 22.78
C ILE A 283 -1.67 -4.79 22.46
N GLY A 284 -2.36 -4.05 23.34
CA GLY A 284 -2.61 -2.63 23.17
C GLY A 284 -1.33 -1.80 23.15
N LEU A 285 -0.37 -2.11 24.03
CA LEU A 285 0.93 -1.44 24.05
C LEU A 285 1.73 -1.73 22.77
N GLY A 286 1.72 -2.98 22.27
CA GLY A 286 2.34 -3.33 21.00
C GLY A 286 1.72 -2.60 19.81
N CYS A 287 0.38 -2.51 19.75
CA CYS A 287 -0.31 -1.68 18.76
C CYS A 287 0.09 -0.20 18.89
N GLY A 288 0.17 0.30 20.11
CA GLY A 288 0.60 1.67 20.40
C GLY A 288 2.00 1.98 19.87
N PHE A 289 2.96 1.10 20.11
CA PHE A 289 4.32 1.22 19.56
C PHE A 289 4.33 1.22 18.04
N LEU A 290 3.62 0.29 17.39
CA LEU A 290 3.56 0.24 15.93
C LEU A 290 2.98 1.52 15.35
N ILE A 291 1.92 2.06 15.94
CA ILE A 291 1.30 3.32 15.52
C ILE A 291 2.26 4.49 15.74
N LEU A 292 2.88 4.57 16.92
CA LEU A 292 3.81 5.65 17.28
C LEU A 292 5.02 5.71 16.33
N PHE A 293 5.69 4.59 16.12
CA PHE A 293 6.84 4.52 15.23
C PHE A 293 6.46 4.82 13.78
N SER A 294 5.33 4.27 13.30
CA SER A 294 4.82 4.58 11.97
C SER A 294 4.52 6.08 11.82
N PHE A 295 3.91 6.69 12.82
CA PHE A 295 3.62 8.13 12.83
C PHE A 295 4.90 8.97 12.80
N ILE A 296 5.89 8.63 13.64
CA ILE A 296 7.19 9.34 13.68
C ILE A 296 7.90 9.25 12.32
N ILE A 297 7.95 8.06 11.72
CA ILE A 297 8.61 7.86 10.43
C ILE A 297 7.88 8.64 9.33
N LEU A 298 6.54 8.59 9.30
CA LEU A 298 5.73 9.33 8.34
C LEU A 298 5.89 10.83 8.49
N LEU A 299 5.92 11.32 9.73
CA LEU A 299 6.14 12.73 10.02
C LEU A 299 7.52 13.17 9.55
N ALA A 300 8.56 12.39 9.86
CA ALA A 300 9.92 12.65 9.41
C ALA A 300 10.01 12.70 7.88
N LEU A 301 9.43 11.72 7.18
CA LEU A 301 9.37 11.71 5.72
C LEU A 301 8.63 12.93 5.16
N ARG A 302 7.51 13.33 5.75
CA ARG A 302 6.76 14.53 5.35
C ARG A 302 7.55 15.82 5.54
N LEU A 303 8.26 15.95 6.64
CA LEU A 303 9.07 17.13 6.93
C LEU A 303 10.23 17.28 5.93
N ILE A 304 10.88 16.18 5.57
CA ILE A 304 11.93 16.16 4.54
C ILE A 304 11.39 16.65 3.18
N ILE A 305 10.17 16.24 2.82
CA ILE A 305 9.52 16.66 1.57
C ILE A 305 9.16 18.15 1.61
N LYS A 306 8.57 18.62 2.72
CA LYS A 306 8.07 19.98 2.85
C LYS A 306 9.20 21.02 2.96
N GLY A 307 10.34 20.66 3.52
CA GLY A 307 11.49 21.56 3.69
C GLY A 307 12.16 22.02 2.40
N LYS A 308 11.90 21.36 1.26
CA LYS A 308 12.48 21.68 -0.06
C LYS A 308 11.48 22.30 -1.05
N GLY A 309 10.24 22.54 -0.66
CA GLY A 309 9.16 23.00 -1.53
C GLY A 309 8.69 24.42 -1.23
N ARG A 310 9.61 25.36 -1.06
CA ARG A 310 9.30 26.79 -1.18
C ARG A 310 9.62 27.23 -2.61
N TYR A 311 8.62 27.10 -3.48
CA TYR A 311 8.46 27.94 -4.67
C TYR A 311 6.96 28.09 -4.91
#